data_d1928af16f6d9e079a351cd553b733d4
#
_entry.id   d1928af16f6d9e079a351cd553b733d4
#
_cell.length_a   1.000
_cell.length_b   1.000
_cell.length_c   1.000
_cell.angle_alpha   90.00
_cell.angle_beta   90.00
_cell.angle_gamma   90.00
#
_symmetry.space_group_name_H-M   'P 1'
#
loop_
_entity.id
_entity.type
_entity.pdbx_description
1 polymer ?
#
loop_
_entity_poly.entity_id
_entity_poly.type
_entity_poly.pdbx_seq_one_letter_code
_entity_poly.pdbx_strand_id
1 'polypeptide(L)'
;MCNLYRLDAPANQIAVQFDADPGDDPWDGGYVAPLRPGPVIVSDGRAGSRRRMVPRLWGFPPPPKGRAPVTNVRNLDSPFWIGTLRHPELRCLVPVTRFQEWSGEKGHKRAHWFSLPSQPIFAFAGIWRQADEWATFAFLTCEPNRLVGAVHPKAMPVILHPEDYDRWLTADWKDARTLVAPFPSQLMAVQDDGQPPLL
;
A
#
# COMPACT_ATOMS: atom_id res chain seq x y z
N MET A 1 1.46 9.81 -8.56
CA MET A 1 1.38 8.44 -8.02
C MET A 1 2.25 8.39 -6.80
N CYS A 2 1.75 7.81 -5.72
CA CYS A 2 2.46 7.69 -4.46
C CYS A 2 3.81 6.99 -4.67
N ASN A 3 4.89 7.60 -4.24
CA ASN A 3 6.25 7.09 -4.34
C ASN A 3 7.04 7.24 -3.02
N LEU A 4 6.34 7.56 -1.94
CA LEU A 4 6.88 7.62 -0.59
C LEU A 4 5.75 7.43 0.42
N TYR A 5 5.96 6.54 1.37
CA TYR A 5 5.10 6.43 2.53
C TYR A 5 5.93 6.24 3.81
N ARG A 6 5.31 6.43 4.95
CA ARG A 6 5.88 6.12 6.25
C ARG A 6 5.13 4.99 6.92
N LEU A 7 5.87 4.23 7.70
CA LEU A 7 5.35 3.25 8.63
C LEU A 7 6.09 3.46 9.95
N ASP A 8 5.53 4.35 10.77
CA ASP A 8 6.15 4.83 12.03
C ASP A 8 5.71 3.96 13.22
N ALA A 9 5.87 2.65 13.10
CA ALA A 9 5.55 1.69 14.14
C ALA A 9 6.54 0.51 14.08
N PRO A 10 6.95 -0.08 15.20
CA PRO A 10 7.82 -1.26 15.20
C PRO A 10 7.05 -2.52 14.77
N ALA A 11 7.78 -3.55 14.36
CA ALA A 11 7.26 -4.80 13.82
C ALA A 11 6.19 -5.46 14.69
N ASN A 12 6.39 -5.51 15.99
CA ASN A 12 5.44 -6.11 16.95
C ASN A 12 4.10 -5.34 17.00
N GLN A 13 4.12 -4.02 16.94
CA GLN A 13 2.90 -3.20 16.93
C GLN A 13 2.13 -3.39 15.62
N ILE A 14 2.84 -3.44 14.49
CA ILE A 14 2.23 -3.73 13.18
C ILE A 14 1.59 -5.11 13.20
N ALA A 15 2.31 -6.11 13.68
CA ALA A 15 1.82 -7.49 13.74
C ALA A 15 0.53 -7.61 14.57
N VAL A 16 0.46 -6.95 15.73
CA VAL A 16 -0.76 -6.90 16.56
C VAL A 16 -1.92 -6.25 15.79
N GLN A 17 -1.67 -5.12 15.10
CA GLN A 17 -2.70 -4.39 14.34
C GLN A 17 -3.34 -5.25 13.23
N PHE A 18 -2.56 -6.14 12.62
CA PHE A 18 -3.01 -6.97 11.49
C PHE A 18 -3.28 -8.43 11.86
N ASP A 19 -3.26 -8.79 13.15
CA ASP A 19 -3.36 -10.19 13.62
C ASP A 19 -2.40 -11.10 12.84
N ALA A 20 -1.13 -10.73 12.82
CA ALA A 20 -0.08 -11.38 12.05
C ALA A 20 1.08 -11.84 12.94
N ASP A 21 1.79 -12.85 12.47
CA ASP A 21 3.08 -13.24 13.04
C ASP A 21 4.15 -12.23 12.57
N PRO A 22 4.86 -11.53 13.47
CA PRO A 22 5.91 -10.58 13.09
C PRO A 22 7.14 -11.25 12.46
N GLY A 23 7.34 -12.56 12.68
CA GLY A 23 8.57 -13.24 12.29
C GLY A 23 9.80 -12.55 12.89
N ASP A 24 10.90 -12.60 12.15
CA ASP A 24 12.17 -11.96 12.49
C ASP A 24 12.38 -10.63 11.74
N ASP A 25 11.30 -9.94 11.34
CA ASP A 25 11.41 -8.68 10.61
C ASP A 25 12.00 -7.59 11.53
N PRO A 26 13.16 -7.01 11.18
CA PRO A 26 13.85 -6.02 12.01
C PRO A 26 13.24 -4.61 11.92
N TRP A 27 12.05 -4.46 11.34
CA TRP A 27 11.43 -3.16 11.10
C TRP A 27 11.15 -2.42 12.41
N ASP A 28 11.69 -1.22 12.54
CA ASP A 28 11.52 -0.35 13.73
C ASP A 28 10.94 1.04 13.37
N GLY A 29 10.39 1.16 12.18
CA GLY A 29 9.77 2.40 11.69
C GLY A 29 10.61 3.15 10.66
N GLY A 30 9.95 3.99 9.86
CA GLY A 30 10.62 4.86 8.93
C GLY A 30 9.92 5.07 7.59
N TYR A 31 10.70 5.52 6.63
CA TYR A 31 10.26 5.75 5.25
C TYR A 31 10.41 4.50 4.40
N VAL A 32 9.44 4.27 3.52
CA VAL A 32 9.53 3.28 2.46
C VAL A 32 9.43 4.00 1.11
N ALA A 33 10.43 3.78 0.27
CA ALA A 33 10.54 4.36 -1.07
C ALA A 33 10.72 3.26 -2.12
N PRO A 34 10.53 3.53 -3.41
CA PRO A 34 10.79 2.57 -4.47
C PRO A 34 12.17 1.91 -4.35
N LEU A 35 12.23 0.60 -4.58
CA LEU A 35 13.43 -0.25 -4.46
C LEU A 35 14.00 -0.32 -3.02
N ARG A 36 13.22 0.04 -2.02
CA ARG A 36 13.56 -0.19 -0.61
C ARG A 36 12.67 -1.27 -0.03
N PRO A 37 13.18 -2.05 0.93
CA PRO A 37 12.36 -3.02 1.64
C PRO A 37 11.35 -2.31 2.52
N GLY A 38 10.17 -2.92 2.64
CA GLY A 38 9.14 -2.56 3.60
C GLY A 38 8.36 -3.81 4.00
N PRO A 39 7.83 -3.87 5.22
CA PRO A 39 7.01 -5.00 5.65
C PRO A 39 5.68 -5.02 4.89
N VAL A 40 5.25 -6.23 4.53
CA VAL A 40 3.91 -6.51 4.02
C VAL A 40 3.29 -7.66 4.80
N ILE A 41 1.98 -7.71 4.87
CA ILE A 41 1.25 -8.80 5.51
C ILE A 41 0.74 -9.73 4.41
N VAL A 42 1.11 -10.99 4.51
CA VAL A 42 0.74 -12.05 3.56
C VAL A 42 -0.02 -13.17 4.27
N SER A 43 -0.80 -13.93 3.50
CA SER A 43 -1.43 -15.19 3.92
C SER A 43 -1.24 -16.24 2.82
N ASP A 44 -1.70 -17.47 3.04
CA ASP A 44 -1.73 -18.50 2.00
C ASP A 44 -2.94 -18.40 1.07
N GLY A 45 -3.74 -17.34 1.20
CA GLY A 45 -4.91 -17.07 0.37
C GLY A 45 -6.18 -17.85 0.76
N ARG A 46 -6.17 -18.57 1.87
CA ARG A 46 -7.32 -19.34 2.36
C ARG A 46 -7.98 -18.62 3.53
N ALA A 47 -9.31 -18.74 3.63
CA ALA A 47 -10.05 -18.21 4.77
C ALA A 47 -9.55 -18.83 6.08
N GLY A 48 -9.32 -17.98 7.10
CA GLY A 48 -8.82 -18.41 8.41
C GLY A 48 -7.33 -18.76 8.46
N SER A 49 -6.58 -18.53 7.38
CA SER A 49 -5.13 -18.71 7.42
C SER A 49 -4.43 -17.67 8.26
N ARG A 50 -3.37 -18.11 8.92
CA ARG A 50 -2.50 -17.24 9.70
C ARG A 50 -1.83 -16.21 8.80
N ARG A 51 -1.90 -14.96 9.17
CA ARG A 51 -1.18 -13.87 8.51
C ARG A 51 0.26 -13.82 9.01
N ARG A 52 1.18 -13.41 8.13
CA ARG A 52 2.60 -13.23 8.48
C ARG A 52 3.09 -11.90 7.95
N MET A 53 3.89 -11.22 8.75
CA MET A 53 4.62 -10.04 8.32
C MET A 53 5.96 -10.48 7.71
N VAL A 54 6.28 -9.97 6.52
CA VAL A 54 7.50 -10.33 5.81
C VAL A 54 8.05 -9.12 5.05
N PRO A 55 9.39 -8.94 4.98
CA PRO A 55 9.98 -7.87 4.18
C PRO A 55 9.87 -8.18 2.68
N ARG A 56 9.57 -7.16 1.87
CA ARG A 56 9.56 -7.22 0.40
C ARG A 56 10.11 -5.92 -0.18
N LEU A 57 10.72 -5.96 -1.36
CA LEU A 57 11.15 -4.78 -2.08
C LEU A 57 9.96 -4.11 -2.78
N TRP A 58 9.81 -2.81 -2.58
CA TRP A 58 8.76 -2.06 -3.26
C TRP A 58 9.12 -1.78 -4.71
N GLY A 59 8.45 -2.44 -5.63
CA GLY A 59 8.57 -2.26 -7.06
C GLY A 59 8.85 -3.56 -7.80
N PHE A 60 7.94 -3.96 -8.68
CA PHE A 60 8.17 -5.07 -9.59
C PHE A 60 9.23 -4.73 -10.62
N PRO A 61 10.02 -5.69 -11.08
CA PRO A 61 10.87 -5.52 -12.25
C PRO A 61 10.05 -4.93 -13.42
N PRO A 62 10.63 -4.05 -14.23
CA PRO A 62 9.92 -3.45 -15.35
C PRO A 62 9.49 -4.52 -16.36
N PRO A 63 8.36 -4.30 -17.08
CA PRO A 63 8.00 -5.15 -18.21
C PRO A 63 9.09 -5.06 -19.31
N PRO A 64 9.14 -5.99 -20.28
CA PRO A 64 10.24 -6.11 -21.26
C PRO A 64 10.60 -4.83 -22.01
N LYS A 65 9.64 -3.90 -22.19
CA LYS A 65 9.86 -2.59 -22.81
C LYS A 65 9.93 -1.43 -21.82
N GLY A 66 9.79 -1.72 -20.52
CA GLY A 66 9.85 -0.74 -19.44
C GLY A 66 11.30 -0.46 -19.02
N ARG A 67 11.54 0.72 -18.39
CA ARG A 67 12.87 1.10 -17.89
C ARG A 67 12.89 1.32 -16.37
N ALA A 68 11.71 1.44 -15.75
CA ALA A 68 11.58 1.71 -14.33
C ALA A 68 10.73 0.64 -13.65
N PRO A 69 11.00 0.35 -12.37
CA PRO A 69 10.20 -0.58 -11.58
C PRO A 69 8.75 -0.11 -11.50
N VAL A 70 7.82 -1.07 -11.44
CA VAL A 70 6.38 -0.78 -11.31
C VAL A 70 6.01 -0.82 -9.85
N THR A 71 5.80 0.35 -9.27
CA THR A 71 5.48 0.52 -7.85
C THR A 71 3.97 0.59 -7.57
N ASN A 72 3.17 0.94 -8.59
CA ASN A 72 1.74 1.18 -8.45
C ASN A 72 0.96 0.44 -9.56
N VAL A 73 -0.10 -0.25 -9.19
CA VAL A 73 -0.99 -1.01 -10.06
C VAL A 73 -2.24 -0.17 -10.35
N ARG A 74 -2.42 0.29 -11.59
CA ARG A 74 -3.56 1.13 -11.96
C ARG A 74 -4.55 0.41 -12.89
N ASN A 75 -4.07 -0.16 -13.99
CA ASN A 75 -4.92 -0.90 -14.91
C ASN A 75 -5.06 -2.34 -14.43
N LEU A 76 -6.18 -2.65 -13.79
CA LEU A 76 -6.44 -3.96 -13.17
C LEU A 76 -6.54 -5.11 -14.19
N ASP A 77 -6.79 -4.81 -15.46
CA ASP A 77 -6.94 -5.81 -16.53
C ASP A 77 -5.64 -6.01 -17.32
N SER A 78 -4.55 -5.34 -16.92
CA SER A 78 -3.25 -5.50 -17.58
C SER A 78 -2.73 -6.93 -17.49
N PRO A 79 -2.31 -7.55 -18.61
CA PRO A 79 -1.70 -8.88 -18.61
C PRO A 79 -0.44 -8.97 -17.76
N PHE A 80 0.18 -7.83 -17.44
CA PHE A 80 1.38 -7.79 -16.61
C PHE A 80 1.14 -8.24 -15.16
N TRP A 81 -0.05 -8.02 -14.59
CA TRP A 81 -0.37 -8.39 -13.21
C TRP A 81 -1.72 -9.04 -12.96
N ILE A 82 -2.59 -9.18 -13.98
CA ILE A 82 -3.91 -9.80 -13.78
C ILE A 82 -3.80 -11.22 -13.22
N GLY A 83 -2.78 -11.97 -13.62
CA GLY A 83 -2.47 -13.29 -13.05
C GLY A 83 -2.19 -13.20 -11.55
N THR A 84 -1.37 -12.23 -11.11
CA THR A 84 -1.06 -12.02 -9.68
C THR A 84 -2.32 -11.59 -8.90
N LEU A 85 -3.15 -10.71 -9.46
CA LEU A 85 -4.39 -10.24 -8.82
C LEU A 85 -5.41 -11.36 -8.59
N ARG A 86 -5.49 -12.33 -9.52
CA ARG A 86 -6.43 -13.47 -9.43
C ARG A 86 -6.05 -14.51 -8.37
N HIS A 87 -4.81 -14.51 -7.92
CA HIS A 87 -4.28 -15.44 -6.95
C HIS A 87 -4.30 -14.83 -5.54
N PRO A 88 -5.21 -15.25 -4.63
CA PRO A 88 -5.31 -14.71 -3.28
C PRO A 88 -3.98 -14.74 -2.51
N GLU A 89 -3.22 -15.83 -2.66
CA GLU A 89 -1.90 -16.02 -2.02
C GLU A 89 -0.82 -15.04 -2.49
N LEU A 90 -1.04 -14.35 -3.62
CA LEU A 90 -0.16 -13.30 -4.13
C LEU A 90 -0.66 -11.89 -3.81
N ARG A 91 -1.75 -11.77 -3.06
CA ARG A 91 -2.20 -10.49 -2.51
C ARG A 91 -1.59 -10.27 -1.12
N CYS A 92 -1.44 -9.01 -0.75
CA CYS A 92 -0.90 -8.63 0.55
C CYS A 92 -1.56 -7.34 1.05
N LEU A 93 -1.44 -7.08 2.34
CA LEU A 93 -1.68 -5.77 2.90
C LEU A 93 -0.34 -5.06 3.02
N VAL A 94 -0.30 -3.78 2.67
CA VAL A 94 0.89 -2.93 2.84
C VAL A 94 0.62 -1.98 4.00
N PRO A 95 1.21 -2.22 5.19
CA PRO A 95 1.03 -1.36 6.36
C PRO A 95 1.58 0.04 6.11
N VAL A 96 0.83 1.05 6.54
CA VAL A 96 1.17 2.47 6.35
C VAL A 96 0.69 3.27 7.55
N THR A 97 1.44 4.30 7.97
CA THR A 97 0.96 5.31 8.91
C THR A 97 0.60 6.61 8.23
N ARG A 98 1.30 6.97 7.15
CA ARG A 98 0.99 8.11 6.28
C ARG A 98 1.65 7.97 4.92
N PHE A 99 1.06 8.54 3.88
CA PHE A 99 1.63 8.56 2.54
C PHE A 99 1.72 9.99 1.99
N GLN A 100 2.65 10.17 1.07
CA GLN A 100 2.96 11.48 0.51
C GLN A 100 2.48 11.62 -0.93
N GLU A 101 1.90 12.76 -1.24
CA GLU A 101 1.67 13.22 -2.61
C GLU A 101 2.15 14.67 -2.77
N TRP A 102 2.35 15.06 -4.01
CA TRP A 102 2.94 16.35 -4.34
C TRP A 102 1.97 17.22 -5.12
N SER A 103 1.88 18.51 -4.73
CA SER A 103 1.26 19.56 -5.53
C SER A 103 2.28 20.54 -6.09
N GLY A 104 1.83 21.44 -6.98
CA GLY A 104 2.66 22.49 -7.56
C GLY A 104 3.45 22.06 -8.79
N GLU A 105 4.03 23.06 -9.46
CA GLU A 105 4.81 22.89 -10.68
C GLU A 105 6.24 22.40 -10.43
N LYS A 106 6.91 21.95 -11.50
CA LYS A 106 8.32 21.52 -11.43
C LYS A 106 9.20 22.65 -10.88
N GLY A 107 9.91 22.40 -9.80
CA GLY A 107 10.76 23.38 -9.10
C GLY A 107 10.09 24.04 -7.88
N HIS A 108 8.76 23.98 -7.75
CA HIS A 108 7.99 24.54 -6.64
C HIS A 108 7.00 23.52 -6.05
N LYS A 109 7.43 22.28 -5.97
CA LYS A 109 6.59 21.19 -5.39
C LYS A 109 6.49 21.34 -3.88
N ARG A 110 5.26 21.10 -3.38
CA ARG A 110 4.96 20.96 -1.96
C ARG A 110 4.56 19.53 -1.66
N ALA A 111 5.10 19.00 -0.59
CA ALA A 111 4.74 17.68 -0.08
C ALA A 111 3.51 17.78 0.83
N HIS A 112 2.60 16.84 0.67
CA HIS A 112 1.39 16.70 1.49
C HIS A 112 1.33 15.28 2.03
N TRP A 113 1.19 15.15 3.35
CA TRP A 113 1.09 13.88 4.04
C TRP A 113 -0.35 13.57 4.38
N PHE A 114 -0.82 12.40 3.96
CA PHE A 114 -2.15 11.91 4.22
C PHE A 114 -2.11 10.81 5.26
N SER A 115 -3.02 10.83 6.23
CA SER A 115 -3.15 9.88 7.32
C SER A 115 -4.60 9.59 7.63
N LEU A 116 -4.84 8.59 8.48
CA LEU A 116 -6.17 8.26 9.02
C LEU A 116 -6.14 8.50 10.54
N PRO A 117 -6.74 9.60 11.06
CA PRO A 117 -6.68 9.91 12.50
C PRO A 117 -7.26 8.82 13.41
N SER A 118 -8.33 8.16 12.97
CA SER A 118 -8.98 7.07 13.72
C SER A 118 -8.28 5.72 13.58
N GLN A 119 -7.33 5.58 12.65
CA GLN A 119 -6.62 4.34 12.35
C GLN A 119 -5.15 4.64 12.05
N PRO A 120 -4.32 4.85 13.09
CA PRO A 120 -2.93 5.29 12.92
C PRO A 120 -2.05 4.35 12.09
N ILE A 121 -2.35 3.05 12.09
CA ILE A 121 -1.76 2.06 11.19
C ILE A 121 -2.87 1.48 10.34
N PHE A 122 -2.83 1.69 9.04
CA PHE A 122 -3.80 1.21 8.06
C PHE A 122 -3.09 0.45 6.93
N ALA A 123 -3.83 -0.08 5.96
CA ALA A 123 -3.22 -0.84 4.87
C ALA A 123 -3.65 -0.35 3.50
N PHE A 124 -2.70 -0.37 2.56
CA PHE A 124 -3.01 -0.39 1.13
C PHE A 124 -3.26 -1.81 0.65
N ALA A 125 -4.15 -1.96 -0.33
CA ALA A 125 -4.30 -3.18 -1.09
C ALA A 125 -3.06 -3.41 -1.95
N GLY A 126 -2.32 -4.48 -1.68
CA GLY A 126 -1.08 -4.81 -2.36
C GLY A 126 -1.11 -6.16 -3.06
N ILE A 127 -0.15 -6.36 -3.95
CA ILE A 127 0.20 -7.66 -4.54
C ILE A 127 1.72 -7.85 -4.45
N TRP A 128 2.14 -9.10 -4.43
CA TRP A 128 3.54 -9.45 -4.38
C TRP A 128 3.86 -10.60 -5.34
N ARG A 129 5.12 -10.74 -5.70
CA ARG A 129 5.64 -11.90 -6.44
C ARG A 129 7.12 -12.09 -6.19
N GLN A 130 7.58 -13.32 -6.37
CA GLN A 130 8.99 -13.60 -6.42
C GLN A 130 9.58 -13.03 -7.72
N ALA A 131 10.70 -12.33 -7.61
CA ALA A 131 11.47 -11.83 -8.72
C ALA A 131 12.96 -12.12 -8.44
N ASP A 132 13.53 -13.04 -9.17
CA ASP A 132 14.90 -13.51 -8.97
C ASP A 132 15.20 -13.83 -7.49
N GLU A 133 16.19 -13.18 -6.91
CA GLU A 133 16.60 -13.37 -5.50
C GLU A 133 15.67 -12.68 -4.48
N TRP A 134 14.84 -11.70 -4.91
CA TRP A 134 14.03 -10.88 -4.00
C TRP A 134 12.54 -11.01 -4.30
N ALA A 135 11.77 -11.17 -3.26
CA ALA A 135 10.33 -10.99 -3.39
C ALA A 135 9.98 -9.49 -3.37
N THR A 136 9.14 -9.09 -4.32
CA THR A 136 8.78 -7.69 -4.56
C THR A 136 7.29 -7.47 -4.36
N PHE A 137 6.89 -6.23 -4.06
CA PHE A 137 5.49 -5.85 -3.96
C PHE A 137 5.19 -4.56 -4.71
N ALA A 138 3.93 -4.37 -5.03
CA ALA A 138 3.35 -3.12 -5.49
C ALA A 138 1.94 -2.98 -4.89
N PHE A 139 1.45 -1.77 -4.70
CA PHE A 139 0.09 -1.56 -4.24
C PHE A 139 -0.81 -0.96 -5.32
N LEU A 140 -2.10 -1.18 -5.17
CA LEU A 140 -3.10 -0.73 -6.10
C LEU A 140 -3.41 0.76 -5.92
N THR A 141 -3.78 1.39 -7.03
CA THR A 141 -4.28 2.77 -7.04
C THR A 141 -5.63 2.85 -7.73
N CYS A 142 -6.46 3.78 -7.27
CA CYS A 142 -7.78 4.06 -7.84
C CYS A 142 -7.92 5.56 -8.17
N GLU A 143 -9.11 5.99 -8.58
CA GLU A 143 -9.45 7.41 -8.70
C GLU A 143 -9.28 8.10 -7.33
N PRO A 144 -8.77 9.33 -7.29
CA PRO A 144 -8.61 10.03 -6.03
C PRO A 144 -9.96 10.46 -5.47
N ASN A 145 -10.09 10.43 -4.15
CA ASN A 145 -11.20 11.09 -3.47
C ASN A 145 -11.02 12.61 -3.48
N ARG A 146 -12.00 13.35 -2.97
CA ARG A 146 -11.99 14.82 -2.96
C ARG A 146 -10.74 15.40 -2.26
N LEU A 147 -10.29 14.80 -1.15
CA LEU A 147 -9.17 15.34 -0.38
C LEU A 147 -7.83 15.12 -1.11
N VAL A 148 -7.55 13.90 -1.54
CA VAL A 148 -6.31 13.58 -2.28
C VAL A 148 -6.32 14.24 -3.66
N GLY A 149 -7.48 14.27 -4.34
CA GLY A 149 -7.65 14.85 -5.66
C GLY A 149 -7.35 16.35 -5.74
N ALA A 150 -7.54 17.08 -4.63
CA ALA A 150 -7.17 18.50 -4.53
C ALA A 150 -5.65 18.71 -4.63
N VAL A 151 -4.84 17.71 -4.26
CA VAL A 151 -3.37 17.73 -4.29
C VAL A 151 -2.85 16.98 -5.51
N HIS A 152 -3.36 15.77 -5.74
CA HIS A 152 -2.95 14.89 -6.83
C HIS A 152 -4.15 14.33 -7.59
N PRO A 153 -4.58 14.98 -8.70
CA PRO A 153 -5.84 14.64 -9.37
C PRO A 153 -5.83 13.33 -10.17
N LYS A 154 -4.71 12.61 -10.24
CA LYS A 154 -4.58 11.44 -11.12
C LYS A 154 -4.92 10.12 -10.45
N ALA A 155 -4.59 9.94 -9.18
CA ALA A 155 -4.76 8.69 -8.47
C ALA A 155 -4.54 8.84 -6.96
N MET A 156 -5.04 7.87 -6.18
CA MET A 156 -4.67 7.64 -4.79
C MET A 156 -4.43 6.15 -4.55
N PRO A 157 -3.67 5.75 -3.51
CA PRO A 157 -3.59 4.37 -3.09
C PRO A 157 -4.96 3.82 -2.70
N VAL A 158 -5.21 2.54 -3.00
CA VAL A 158 -6.39 1.83 -2.50
C VAL A 158 -6.16 1.53 -1.03
N ILE A 159 -6.88 2.23 -0.17
CA ILE A 159 -6.86 2.02 1.29
C ILE A 159 -8.01 1.05 1.63
N LEU A 160 -7.71 0.02 2.39
CA LEU A 160 -8.71 -0.95 2.84
C LEU A 160 -9.22 -0.62 4.24
N HIS A 161 -10.51 -0.87 4.49
CA HIS A 161 -11.05 -0.91 5.83
C HIS A 161 -10.60 -2.19 6.56
N PRO A 162 -10.43 -2.18 7.90
CA PRO A 162 -10.01 -3.37 8.65
C PRO A 162 -10.88 -4.60 8.42
N GLU A 163 -12.20 -4.41 8.30
CA GLU A 163 -13.19 -5.45 8.02
C GLU A 163 -13.03 -6.09 6.63
N ASP A 164 -12.33 -5.43 5.71
CA ASP A 164 -12.08 -5.92 4.35
C ASP A 164 -10.72 -6.62 4.17
N TYR A 165 -9.88 -6.68 5.21
CA TYR A 165 -8.55 -7.27 5.10
C TYR A 165 -8.59 -8.75 4.72
N ASP A 166 -9.44 -9.55 5.39
CA ASP A 166 -9.60 -10.97 5.03
C ASP A 166 -10.18 -11.15 3.64
N ARG A 167 -11.17 -10.35 3.30
CA ARG A 167 -11.78 -10.36 1.97
C ARG A 167 -10.76 -10.04 0.88
N TRP A 168 -9.88 -9.06 1.09
CA TRP A 168 -8.80 -8.77 0.16
C TRP A 168 -7.84 -9.95 0.02
N LEU A 169 -7.46 -10.60 1.12
CA LEU A 169 -6.45 -11.65 1.16
C LEU A 169 -6.97 -13.02 0.68
N THR A 170 -8.30 -13.27 0.71
CA THR A 170 -8.82 -14.63 0.54
C THR A 170 -9.93 -14.79 -0.51
N ALA A 171 -10.70 -13.73 -0.80
CA ALA A 171 -11.82 -13.81 -1.74
C ALA A 171 -11.36 -14.05 -3.19
N ASP A 172 -12.24 -14.52 -4.05
CA ASP A 172 -11.96 -14.55 -5.48
C ASP A 172 -11.73 -13.13 -6.04
N TRP A 173 -11.18 -13.06 -7.25
CA TRP A 173 -10.84 -11.74 -7.83
C TRP A 173 -12.09 -10.90 -8.16
N LYS A 174 -13.18 -11.51 -8.51
CA LYS A 174 -14.43 -10.80 -8.81
C LYS A 174 -14.92 -10.03 -7.58
N ASP A 175 -14.81 -10.65 -6.42
CA ASP A 175 -15.19 -10.05 -5.14
C ASP A 175 -14.12 -9.06 -4.64
N ALA A 176 -12.86 -9.46 -4.57
CA ALA A 176 -11.75 -8.61 -4.11
C ALA A 176 -11.62 -7.33 -4.95
N ARG A 177 -11.89 -7.38 -6.26
CA ARG A 177 -11.85 -6.22 -7.16
C ARG A 177 -12.84 -5.12 -6.73
N THR A 178 -13.94 -5.45 -6.08
CA THR A 178 -14.91 -4.45 -5.61
C THR A 178 -14.37 -3.53 -4.52
N LEU A 179 -13.31 -3.94 -3.84
CA LEU A 179 -12.60 -3.14 -2.83
C LEU A 179 -11.71 -2.06 -3.44
N VAL A 180 -11.47 -2.09 -4.75
CA VAL A 180 -10.63 -1.10 -5.44
C VAL A 180 -11.46 0.16 -5.70
N ALA A 181 -11.60 0.97 -4.67
CA ALA A 181 -12.40 2.19 -4.65
C ALA A 181 -11.71 3.29 -3.83
N PRO A 182 -12.07 4.58 -4.06
CA PRO A 182 -11.57 5.69 -3.25
C PRO A 182 -12.00 5.55 -1.79
N PHE A 183 -11.05 5.73 -0.87
CA PHE A 183 -11.36 5.77 0.57
C PHE A 183 -12.13 7.05 0.92
N PRO A 184 -13.07 7.02 1.90
CA PRO A 184 -13.87 8.19 2.27
C PRO A 184 -13.01 9.36 2.75
N SER A 185 -13.09 10.52 2.08
CA SER A 185 -12.25 11.67 2.38
C SER A 185 -12.45 12.25 3.78
N GLN A 186 -13.65 12.09 4.36
CA GLN A 186 -13.99 12.55 5.72
C GLN A 186 -13.28 11.76 6.84
N LEU A 187 -12.74 10.58 6.52
CA LEU A 187 -11.95 9.74 7.45
C LEU A 187 -10.45 10.01 7.34
N MET A 188 -10.03 10.90 6.46
CA MET A 188 -8.63 11.21 6.18
C MET A 188 -8.28 12.61 6.69
N ALA A 189 -7.00 12.79 7.00
CA ALA A 189 -6.39 14.09 7.28
C ALA A 189 -5.22 14.34 6.31
N VAL A 190 -4.97 15.62 6.02
CA VAL A 190 -3.81 16.07 5.24
C VAL A 190 -3.01 17.08 6.04
N GLN A 191 -1.69 16.97 5.97
CA GLN A 191 -0.74 17.90 6.58
C GLN A 191 0.28 18.31 5.54
N ASP A 192 0.59 19.59 5.47
CA ASP A 192 1.67 20.10 4.62
C ASP A 192 3.03 19.89 5.31
N ASP A 193 4.07 19.64 4.51
CA ASP A 193 5.44 19.54 5.01
C ASP A 193 5.83 20.89 5.64
N GLY A 194 6.13 20.88 6.94
CA GLY A 194 6.47 22.08 7.73
C GLY A 194 5.41 22.52 8.74
N GLN A 195 4.22 21.92 8.78
CA GLN A 195 3.28 22.11 9.88
C GLN A 195 3.48 21.04 10.97
N PRO A 196 3.62 21.44 12.26
CA PRO A 196 3.60 20.46 13.35
C PRO A 196 2.26 19.72 13.36
N PRO A 197 2.22 18.47 13.84
CA PRO A 197 0.96 17.74 13.97
C PRO A 197 0.00 18.57 14.84
N LEU A 198 -1.22 18.75 14.36
CA LEU A 198 -2.30 19.26 15.19
C LEU A 198 -2.56 18.23 16.29
N LEU A 199 -2.25 18.62 17.52
CA LEU A 199 -2.56 17.86 18.75
C LEU A 199 -4.07 17.78 18.97
#